data_577e3337d74490c9afa866b463ae044a
#
_entry.id   577e3337d74490c9afa866b463ae044a
#
_cell.length_a   1.000
_cell.length_b   1.000
_cell.length_c   1.000
_cell.angle_alpha   90.00
_cell.angle_beta   90.00
_cell.angle_gamma   90.00
#
_symmetry.space_group_name_H-M   'P 1'
#
loop_
_entity.id
_entity.type
_entity.pdbx_description
1 polymer ?
#
loop_
_entity_poly.entity_id
_entity_poly.type
_entity_poly.pdbx_seq_one_letter_code
_entity_poly.pdbx_strand_id
1 'polypeptide(L)'
;GEPGTGKTMLAEEVAQALNMPLLQWHIKSTTKAQQGLYEYDAVSRLRDSQLGDERVKDIHNYIVKGVLWQAFTADAPVALLIDEIDKADIEFPNDLLRELDRMEFYCYETREMVRAKHRPLVFITSNNEKELPDAFLRRCFFHYIKFPEAETMKKIVDVHFPTLKSELLTAAMKTFYDVRGLPGLKKKPSTSELIDWLKLLVAEEIPLEALQSADNKVSVPPLVGALLKNEQDVSLFEKLVFMNQRNR
;
A
#
# COMPACT_ATOMS: atom_id res chain seq x y z
N GLY A 1 8.15 -3.91 3.60
CA GLY A 1 7.77 -3.69 5.02
C GLY A 1 6.39 -4.25 5.35
N GLU A 2 6.01 -4.29 6.63
CA GLU A 2 4.71 -4.82 7.04
C GLU A 2 3.54 -3.98 6.47
N PRO A 3 2.33 -4.58 6.30
CA PRO A 3 1.13 -3.83 5.91
C PRO A 3 0.80 -2.69 6.90
N GLY A 4 0.28 -1.58 6.39
CA GLY A 4 -0.15 -0.45 7.22
C GLY A 4 0.97 0.33 7.91
N THR A 5 2.19 0.30 7.38
CA THR A 5 3.34 1.05 7.90
C THR A 5 3.57 2.40 7.20
N GLY A 6 2.63 2.86 6.36
CA GLY A 6 2.72 4.16 5.70
C GLY A 6 3.61 4.22 4.46
N LYS A 7 3.89 3.08 3.80
CA LYS A 7 4.77 3.03 2.61
C LYS A 7 4.29 3.94 1.47
N THR A 8 3.01 3.88 1.13
CA THR A 8 2.40 4.71 0.09
C THR A 8 2.45 6.19 0.47
N MET A 9 2.09 6.51 1.73
CA MET A 9 2.18 7.88 2.26
C MET A 9 3.60 8.45 2.22
N LEU A 10 4.63 7.62 2.47
CA LEU A 10 6.02 8.08 2.36
C LEU A 10 6.34 8.61 0.97
N ALA A 11 5.89 7.94 -0.09
CA ALA A 11 6.09 8.38 -1.47
C ALA A 11 5.34 9.70 -1.75
N GLU A 12 4.12 9.83 -1.24
CA GLU A 12 3.30 11.04 -1.35
C GLU A 12 3.95 12.24 -0.67
N GLU A 13 4.39 12.07 0.59
CA GLU A 13 5.04 13.12 1.38
C GLU A 13 6.39 13.55 0.77
N VAL A 14 7.19 12.61 0.27
CA VAL A 14 8.45 12.93 -0.41
C VAL A 14 8.19 13.68 -1.72
N ALA A 15 7.22 13.26 -2.53
CA ALA A 15 6.85 13.95 -3.75
C ALA A 15 6.38 15.39 -3.47
N GLN A 16 5.56 15.57 -2.43
CA GLN A 16 5.11 16.89 -1.98
C GLN A 16 6.28 17.75 -1.50
N ALA A 17 7.16 17.21 -0.65
CA ALA A 17 8.32 17.94 -0.12
C ALA A 17 9.30 18.38 -1.20
N LEU A 18 9.41 17.60 -2.29
CA LEU A 18 10.22 17.92 -3.46
C LEU A 18 9.47 18.76 -4.50
N ASN A 19 8.21 19.10 -4.25
CA ASN A 19 7.31 19.79 -5.20
C ASN A 19 7.25 19.12 -6.58
N MET A 20 7.21 17.77 -6.58
CA MET A 20 7.12 16.94 -7.77
C MET A 20 5.69 16.43 -7.96
N PRO A 21 5.13 16.45 -9.18
CA PRO A 21 3.90 15.72 -9.48
C PRO A 21 4.11 14.22 -9.20
N LEU A 22 3.14 13.58 -8.54
CA LEU A 22 3.15 12.15 -8.26
C LEU A 22 2.26 11.40 -9.24
N LEU A 23 2.85 10.50 -10.00
CA LEU A 23 2.14 9.52 -10.81
C LEU A 23 2.06 8.21 -10.02
N GLN A 24 0.87 7.61 -9.94
CA GLN A 24 0.65 6.39 -9.15
C GLN A 24 0.18 5.24 -10.04
N TRP A 25 0.78 4.08 -9.82
CA TRP A 25 0.39 2.83 -10.45
C TRP A 25 0.12 1.76 -9.40
N HIS A 26 -1.16 1.54 -9.10
CA HIS A 26 -1.59 0.50 -8.18
C HIS A 26 -1.61 -0.86 -8.88
N ILE A 27 -0.75 -1.76 -8.42
CA ILE A 27 -0.60 -3.09 -8.99
C ILE A 27 -1.70 -4.03 -8.46
N LYS A 28 -2.28 -4.79 -9.38
CA LYS A 28 -3.27 -5.83 -9.10
C LYS A 28 -2.72 -7.18 -9.56
N SER A 29 -3.32 -8.27 -9.10
CA SER A 29 -2.94 -9.63 -9.53
C SER A 29 -3.04 -9.87 -11.04
N THR A 30 -3.86 -9.08 -11.73
CA THR A 30 -4.05 -9.15 -13.19
C THR A 30 -3.22 -8.12 -13.96
N THR A 31 -2.47 -7.25 -13.26
CA THR A 31 -1.68 -6.20 -13.90
C THR A 31 -0.49 -6.82 -14.65
N LYS A 32 -0.31 -6.37 -15.89
CA LYS A 32 0.84 -6.75 -16.72
C LYS A 32 1.77 -5.57 -16.93
N ALA A 33 3.07 -5.82 -17.05
CA ALA A 33 4.11 -4.80 -17.24
C ALA A 33 3.82 -3.89 -18.45
N GLN A 34 3.32 -4.47 -19.54
CA GLN A 34 2.94 -3.73 -20.75
C GLN A 34 1.94 -2.61 -20.49
N GLN A 35 1.00 -2.78 -19.54
CA GLN A 35 -0.01 -1.76 -19.20
C GLN A 35 0.61 -0.48 -18.60
N GLY A 36 1.77 -0.62 -17.95
CA GLY A 36 2.52 0.53 -17.47
C GLY A 36 3.17 1.32 -18.60
N LEU A 37 3.46 0.67 -19.72
CA LEU A 37 4.04 1.28 -20.91
C LEU A 37 2.94 1.92 -21.75
N TYR A 38 2.12 1.11 -22.39
CA TYR A 38 0.98 1.53 -23.20
C TYR A 38 0.07 0.34 -23.52
N GLU A 39 -1.14 0.66 -23.94
CA GLU A 39 -2.08 -0.30 -24.53
C GLU A 39 -2.51 0.18 -25.93
N TYR A 40 -2.61 -0.76 -26.87
CA TYR A 40 -3.10 -0.48 -28.21
C TYR A 40 -4.57 -0.86 -28.32
N ASP A 41 -5.44 0.13 -28.57
CA ASP A 41 -6.87 -0.07 -28.76
C ASP A 41 -7.20 -0.47 -30.21
N ALA A 42 -6.85 -1.72 -30.54
CA ALA A 42 -7.12 -2.30 -31.86
C ALA A 42 -8.60 -2.40 -32.16
N VAL A 43 -9.44 -2.60 -31.14
CA VAL A 43 -10.90 -2.76 -31.30
C VAL A 43 -11.53 -1.45 -31.75
N SER A 44 -11.20 -0.34 -31.07
CA SER A 44 -11.70 0.98 -31.49
C SER A 44 -11.19 1.37 -32.86
N ARG A 45 -9.93 1.08 -33.18
CA ARG A 45 -9.38 1.33 -34.51
C ARG A 45 -10.11 0.55 -35.61
N LEU A 46 -10.40 -0.72 -35.37
CA LEU A 46 -11.13 -1.57 -36.33
C LEU A 46 -12.55 -1.02 -36.55
N ARG A 47 -13.26 -0.68 -35.47
CA ARG A 47 -14.61 -0.08 -35.53
C ARG A 47 -14.59 1.22 -36.32
N ASP A 48 -13.68 2.14 -36.00
CA ASP A 48 -13.58 3.44 -36.64
C ASP A 48 -13.19 3.31 -38.14
N SER A 49 -12.37 2.30 -38.47
CA SER A 49 -12.07 1.95 -39.86
C SER A 49 -13.31 1.52 -40.65
N GLN A 50 -14.18 0.72 -40.03
CA GLN A 50 -15.43 0.28 -40.66
C GLN A 50 -16.43 1.44 -40.86
N LEU A 51 -16.38 2.44 -39.98
CA LEU A 51 -17.21 3.65 -40.04
C LEU A 51 -16.63 4.75 -40.96
N GLY A 52 -15.42 4.56 -41.49
CA GLY A 52 -14.75 5.54 -42.32
C GLY A 52 -14.25 6.78 -41.54
N ASP A 53 -14.01 6.65 -40.25
CA ASP A 53 -13.53 7.76 -39.41
C ASP A 53 -12.10 8.15 -39.77
N GLU A 54 -11.85 9.43 -39.99
CA GLU A 54 -10.55 9.97 -40.35
C GLU A 54 -9.46 9.74 -39.29
N ARG A 55 -9.81 9.53 -38.01
CA ARG A 55 -8.88 9.24 -36.92
C ARG A 55 -8.03 8.00 -37.16
N VAL A 56 -8.52 7.05 -37.99
CA VAL A 56 -7.81 5.81 -38.33
C VAL A 56 -6.47 6.07 -39.01
N LYS A 57 -6.31 7.21 -39.69
CA LYS A 57 -5.10 7.59 -40.42
C LYS A 57 -3.90 7.79 -39.50
N ASP A 58 -4.15 8.18 -38.24
CA ASP A 58 -3.11 8.35 -37.23
C ASP A 58 -3.25 7.29 -36.13
N ILE A 59 -2.26 6.39 -36.07
CA ILE A 59 -2.22 5.29 -35.11
C ILE A 59 -2.12 5.77 -33.66
N HIS A 60 -1.56 6.98 -33.43
CA HIS A 60 -1.42 7.55 -32.09
C HIS A 60 -2.76 7.76 -31.39
N ASN A 61 -3.86 7.94 -32.15
CA ASN A 61 -5.22 8.07 -31.60
C ASN A 61 -5.70 6.80 -30.87
N TYR A 62 -5.01 5.67 -31.07
CA TYR A 62 -5.35 4.36 -30.52
C TYR A 62 -4.28 3.84 -29.55
N ILE A 63 -3.32 4.67 -29.18
CA ILE A 63 -2.34 4.34 -28.14
C ILE A 63 -2.78 4.97 -26.82
N VAL A 64 -3.14 4.12 -25.88
CA VAL A 64 -3.44 4.53 -24.50
C VAL A 64 -2.13 4.50 -23.72
N LYS A 65 -1.65 5.70 -23.36
CA LYS A 65 -0.36 5.84 -22.65
C LYS A 65 -0.47 5.33 -21.22
N GLY A 66 0.38 4.39 -20.84
CA GLY A 66 0.53 3.91 -19.48
C GLY A 66 1.28 4.92 -18.58
N VAL A 67 1.40 4.60 -17.30
CA VAL A 67 1.99 5.51 -16.31
C VAL A 67 3.48 5.75 -16.54
N LEU A 68 4.22 4.74 -17.01
CA LEU A 68 5.65 4.88 -17.38
C LEU A 68 5.82 5.79 -18.60
N TRP A 69 4.95 5.66 -19.60
CA TRP A 69 4.97 6.60 -20.73
C TRP A 69 4.75 8.04 -20.26
N GLN A 70 3.74 8.26 -19.41
CA GLN A 70 3.45 9.58 -18.86
C GLN A 70 4.66 10.13 -18.08
N ALA A 71 5.28 9.29 -17.22
CA ALA A 71 6.46 9.66 -16.46
C ALA A 71 7.66 10.02 -17.35
N PHE A 72 7.90 9.25 -18.44
CA PHE A 72 9.03 9.47 -19.32
C PHE A 72 8.84 10.70 -20.22
N THR A 73 7.61 11.00 -20.60
CA THR A 73 7.33 12.16 -21.48
C THR A 73 6.96 13.44 -20.75
N ALA A 74 6.96 13.42 -19.41
CA ALA A 74 6.69 14.60 -18.60
C ALA A 74 7.70 15.73 -18.90
N ASP A 75 7.22 16.97 -18.92
CA ASP A 75 8.06 18.16 -19.22
C ASP A 75 8.89 18.62 -18.01
N ALA A 76 8.61 18.11 -16.84
CA ALA A 76 9.35 18.34 -15.59
C ALA A 76 9.61 17.00 -14.86
N PRO A 77 10.60 16.95 -13.95
CA PRO A 77 10.81 15.77 -13.12
C PRO A 77 9.56 15.39 -12.34
N VAL A 78 9.21 14.10 -12.33
CA VAL A 78 8.05 13.56 -11.63
C VAL A 78 8.48 12.47 -10.64
N ALA A 79 7.69 12.26 -9.60
CA ALA A 79 7.74 11.07 -8.78
C ALA A 79 6.79 10.01 -9.38
N LEU A 80 7.22 8.76 -9.40
CA LEU A 80 6.44 7.61 -9.86
C LEU A 80 6.35 6.59 -8.73
N LEU A 81 5.14 6.30 -8.29
CA LEU A 81 4.88 5.25 -7.31
C LEU A 81 4.33 3.99 -8.00
N ILE A 82 5.06 2.89 -7.91
CA ILE A 82 4.59 1.54 -8.25
C ILE A 82 4.20 0.87 -6.93
N ASP A 83 2.90 0.84 -6.65
CA ASP A 83 2.37 0.46 -5.34
C ASP A 83 1.98 -1.02 -5.31
N GLU A 84 2.43 -1.75 -4.26
CA GLU A 84 2.15 -3.16 -4.01
C GLU A 84 2.59 -4.08 -5.15
N ILE A 85 3.85 -3.92 -5.60
CA ILE A 85 4.42 -4.68 -6.73
C ILE A 85 4.32 -6.20 -6.56
N ASP A 86 4.34 -6.70 -5.34
CA ASP A 86 4.23 -8.11 -4.97
C ASP A 86 2.83 -8.71 -5.17
N LYS A 87 1.82 -7.91 -5.52
CA LYS A 87 0.49 -8.42 -5.92
C LYS A 87 0.47 -9.04 -7.31
N ALA A 88 1.31 -8.54 -8.21
CA ALA A 88 1.41 -9.09 -9.57
C ALA A 88 2.03 -10.49 -9.59
N ASP A 89 2.15 -11.05 -10.79
CA ASP A 89 2.89 -12.29 -11.00
C ASP A 89 4.38 -12.10 -10.71
N ILE A 90 5.07 -13.19 -10.36
CA ILE A 90 6.48 -13.18 -9.95
C ILE A 90 7.42 -12.62 -11.03
N GLU A 91 7.06 -12.76 -12.30
CA GLU A 91 7.84 -12.25 -13.43
C GLU A 91 7.63 -10.74 -13.68
N PHE A 92 6.55 -10.16 -13.19
CA PHE A 92 6.20 -8.76 -13.43
C PHE A 92 7.35 -7.77 -13.10
N PRO A 93 8.06 -7.88 -11.97
CA PRO A 93 9.19 -7.00 -11.68
C PRO A 93 10.32 -7.15 -12.71
N ASN A 94 10.58 -8.38 -13.17
CA ASN A 94 11.61 -8.65 -14.17
C ASN A 94 11.24 -8.06 -15.54
N ASP A 95 9.97 -8.09 -15.91
CA ASP A 95 9.46 -7.53 -17.16
C ASP A 95 9.61 -6.00 -17.26
N LEU A 96 9.76 -5.33 -16.10
CA LEU A 96 9.98 -3.88 -16.04
C LEU A 96 11.46 -3.48 -15.89
N LEU A 97 12.35 -4.45 -15.67
CA LEU A 97 13.75 -4.16 -15.34
C LEU A 97 14.44 -3.29 -16.37
N ARG A 98 14.28 -3.64 -17.65
CA ARG A 98 14.95 -2.94 -18.74
C ARG A 98 14.46 -1.50 -18.86
N GLU A 99 13.16 -1.31 -18.80
CA GLU A 99 12.50 -0.03 -18.96
C GLU A 99 12.87 0.92 -17.82
N LEU A 100 12.93 0.40 -16.59
CA LEU A 100 13.34 1.16 -15.41
C LEU A 100 14.85 1.44 -15.36
N ASP A 101 15.68 0.53 -15.86
CA ASP A 101 17.12 0.75 -15.94
C ASP A 101 17.50 1.79 -17.01
N ARG A 102 16.95 1.59 -18.21
CA ARG A 102 17.28 2.40 -19.39
C ARG A 102 16.47 3.68 -19.47
N MET A 103 15.33 3.73 -18.76
CA MET A 103 14.35 4.79 -18.85
C MET A 103 13.89 5.03 -20.30
N GLU A 104 13.70 3.91 -21.03
CA GLU A 104 13.23 3.90 -22.41
C GLU A 104 12.49 2.60 -22.70
N PHE A 105 11.56 2.65 -23.66
CA PHE A 105 10.92 1.47 -24.24
C PHE A 105 10.51 1.75 -25.69
N TYR A 106 10.26 0.68 -26.44
CA TYR A 106 9.85 0.77 -27.84
C TYR A 106 8.34 0.54 -27.99
N CYS A 107 7.64 1.48 -28.64
CA CYS A 107 6.25 1.30 -29.02
C CYS A 107 6.19 0.70 -30.43
N TYR A 108 5.72 -0.54 -30.52
CA TYR A 108 5.74 -1.31 -31.77
C TYR A 108 4.78 -0.75 -32.81
N GLU A 109 3.62 -0.27 -32.41
CA GLU A 109 2.57 0.22 -33.28
C GLU A 109 2.96 1.54 -33.94
N THR A 110 3.55 2.46 -33.18
CA THR A 110 4.03 3.75 -33.71
C THR A 110 5.45 3.67 -34.26
N ARG A 111 6.18 2.60 -33.96
CA ARG A 111 7.61 2.39 -34.29
C ARG A 111 8.53 3.45 -33.69
N GLU A 112 8.18 3.93 -32.51
CA GLU A 112 8.91 4.98 -31.81
C GLU A 112 9.60 4.47 -30.56
N MET A 113 10.78 5.04 -30.28
CA MET A 113 11.46 4.85 -29.01
C MET A 113 11.04 5.96 -28.06
N VAL A 114 10.30 5.59 -27.01
CA VAL A 114 9.93 6.52 -25.92
C VAL A 114 11.07 6.55 -24.91
N ARG A 115 11.64 7.74 -24.69
CA ARG A 115 12.75 7.95 -23.74
C ARG A 115 12.37 8.98 -22.71
N ALA A 116 12.85 8.79 -21.48
CA ALA A 116 12.62 9.74 -20.42
C ALA A 116 13.33 11.07 -20.71
N LYS A 117 12.54 12.17 -20.79
CA LYS A 117 13.07 13.54 -20.85
C LYS A 117 13.78 13.90 -19.55
N HIS A 118 13.19 13.53 -18.43
CA HIS A 118 13.74 13.64 -17.09
C HIS A 118 13.65 12.29 -16.42
N ARG A 119 14.72 11.86 -15.69
CA ARG A 119 14.68 10.61 -14.95
C ARG A 119 13.68 10.74 -13.79
N PRO A 120 12.58 9.99 -13.75
CA PRO A 120 11.62 10.04 -12.65
C PRO A 120 12.25 9.50 -11.36
N LEU A 121 11.79 10.02 -10.21
CA LEU A 121 12.08 9.44 -8.91
C LEU A 121 11.09 8.29 -8.69
N VAL A 122 11.57 7.04 -8.76
CA VAL A 122 10.71 5.87 -8.70
C VAL A 122 10.67 5.32 -7.28
N PHE A 123 9.46 5.23 -6.73
CA PHE A 123 9.14 4.54 -5.48
C PHE A 123 8.44 3.22 -5.80
N ILE A 124 8.86 2.16 -5.12
CA ILE A 124 8.26 0.84 -5.29
C ILE A 124 7.94 0.31 -3.90
N THR A 125 6.67 -0.03 -3.66
CA THR A 125 6.26 -0.59 -2.38
C THR A 125 5.96 -2.08 -2.49
N SER A 126 6.20 -2.79 -1.40
CA SER A 126 5.87 -4.21 -1.24
C SER A 126 5.49 -4.50 0.20
N ASN A 127 4.46 -5.31 0.39
CA ASN A 127 4.05 -5.88 1.68
C ASN A 127 4.74 -7.20 1.99
N ASN A 128 5.63 -7.66 1.10
CA ASN A 128 6.33 -8.93 1.20
C ASN A 128 5.38 -10.15 1.20
N GLU A 129 4.27 -10.05 0.45
CA GLU A 129 3.36 -11.17 0.24
C GLU A 129 3.99 -12.24 -0.68
N LYS A 130 4.82 -11.80 -1.63
CA LYS A 130 5.66 -12.63 -2.49
C LYS A 130 7.08 -12.09 -2.49
N GLU A 131 8.06 -12.97 -2.62
CA GLU A 131 9.46 -12.59 -2.77
C GLU A 131 9.69 -11.89 -4.10
N LEU A 132 10.42 -10.79 -4.06
CA LEU A 132 10.82 -10.08 -5.27
C LEU A 132 12.14 -10.68 -5.81
N PRO A 133 12.30 -10.76 -7.14
CA PRO A 133 13.50 -11.31 -7.76
C PRO A 133 14.77 -10.55 -7.34
N ASP A 134 15.85 -11.28 -7.04
CA ASP A 134 17.15 -10.70 -6.69
C ASP A 134 17.68 -9.73 -7.75
N ALA A 135 17.46 -10.04 -9.03
CA ALA A 135 17.86 -9.19 -10.14
C ALA A 135 17.20 -7.81 -10.08
N PHE A 136 15.96 -7.76 -9.63
CA PHE A 136 15.20 -6.54 -9.43
C PHE A 136 15.69 -5.78 -8.19
N LEU A 137 15.83 -6.46 -7.04
CA LEU A 137 16.27 -5.85 -5.78
C LEU A 137 17.66 -5.21 -5.88
N ARG A 138 18.60 -5.81 -6.65
CA ARG A 138 19.95 -5.25 -6.86
C ARG A 138 19.95 -3.88 -7.56
N ARG A 139 18.84 -3.49 -8.18
CA ARG A 139 18.69 -2.19 -8.86
C ARG A 139 17.95 -1.16 -8.02
N CYS A 140 17.53 -1.55 -6.83
CA CYS A 140 16.77 -0.72 -5.91
C CYS A 140 17.61 -0.32 -4.71
N PHE A 141 17.41 0.90 -4.21
CA PHE A 141 17.77 1.23 -2.83
C PHE A 141 16.73 0.63 -1.91
N PHE A 142 17.09 -0.41 -1.18
CA PHE A 142 16.16 -1.12 -0.32
C PHE A 142 16.04 -0.45 1.03
N HIS A 143 14.80 -0.16 1.43
CA HIS A 143 14.48 0.36 2.76
C HIS A 143 13.34 -0.45 3.38
N TYR A 144 13.61 -1.10 4.52
CA TYR A 144 12.60 -1.85 5.25
C TYR A 144 11.97 -0.98 6.32
N ILE A 145 10.67 -0.67 6.17
CA ILE A 145 9.90 0.05 7.18
C ILE A 145 9.38 -0.97 8.19
N LYS A 146 9.93 -0.90 9.41
CA LYS A 146 9.46 -1.71 10.54
C LYS A 146 8.13 -1.17 11.05
N PHE A 147 7.37 -2.06 11.67
CA PHE A 147 6.16 -1.62 12.37
C PHE A 147 6.54 -0.65 13.49
N PRO A 148 5.81 0.48 13.65
CA PRO A 148 6.15 1.49 14.65
C PRO A 148 6.13 0.93 16.07
N GLU A 149 7.10 1.33 16.88
CA GLU A 149 7.08 1.12 18.32
C GLU A 149 6.09 2.07 19.01
N ALA A 150 5.74 1.80 20.26
CA ALA A 150 4.69 2.52 20.99
C ALA A 150 4.87 4.05 20.98
N GLU A 151 6.09 4.56 21.14
CA GLU A 151 6.36 6.00 21.12
C GLU A 151 6.10 6.63 19.75
N THR A 152 6.53 5.96 18.68
CA THR A 152 6.29 6.42 17.31
C THR A 152 4.81 6.31 16.95
N MET A 153 4.16 5.22 17.35
CA MET A 153 2.74 5.03 17.13
C MET A 153 1.91 6.10 17.86
N LYS A 154 2.30 6.49 19.07
CA LYS A 154 1.65 7.59 19.79
C LYS A 154 1.67 8.87 18.95
N LYS A 155 2.81 9.23 18.39
CA LYS A 155 2.93 10.42 17.52
C LYS A 155 2.02 10.32 16.28
N ILE A 156 1.92 9.12 15.69
CA ILE A 156 1.00 8.88 14.55
C ILE A 156 -0.44 9.10 14.99
N VAL A 157 -0.84 8.53 16.13
CA VAL A 157 -2.20 8.69 16.65
C VAL A 157 -2.49 10.15 17.02
N ASP A 158 -1.55 10.86 17.62
CA ASP A 158 -1.70 12.28 17.99
C ASP A 158 -1.98 13.18 16.76
N VAL A 159 -1.45 12.84 15.59
CA VAL A 159 -1.76 13.54 14.33
C VAL A 159 -3.23 13.31 13.90
N HIS A 160 -3.74 12.09 14.07
CA HIS A 160 -5.11 11.75 13.68
C HIS A 160 -6.16 12.17 14.72
N PHE A 161 -5.77 12.24 16.00
CA PHE A 161 -6.65 12.52 17.13
C PHE A 161 -6.02 13.54 18.10
N PRO A 162 -5.87 14.81 17.69
CA PRO A 162 -5.18 15.81 18.50
C PRO A 162 -5.88 16.14 19.84
N THR A 163 -7.17 15.79 19.97
CA THR A 163 -7.98 16.06 21.16
C THR A 163 -8.29 14.81 21.99
N LEU A 164 -7.70 13.66 21.67
CA LEU A 164 -7.96 12.41 22.39
C LEU A 164 -7.41 12.48 23.82
N LYS A 165 -8.22 12.03 24.80
CA LYS A 165 -7.79 11.97 26.19
C LYS A 165 -6.58 11.03 26.35
N SER A 166 -5.52 11.50 26.98
CA SER A 166 -4.26 10.77 27.15
C SER A 166 -4.42 9.41 27.84
N GLU A 167 -5.37 9.30 28.78
CA GLU A 167 -5.66 8.06 29.50
C GLU A 167 -6.26 7.00 28.58
N LEU A 168 -7.23 7.39 27.75
CA LEU A 168 -7.85 6.50 26.76
C LEU A 168 -6.81 6.04 25.72
N LEU A 169 -5.99 6.97 25.22
CA LEU A 169 -4.93 6.64 24.28
C LEU A 169 -3.95 5.63 24.89
N THR A 170 -3.50 5.84 26.12
CA THR A 170 -2.55 4.95 26.80
C THR A 170 -3.15 3.53 26.98
N ALA A 171 -4.40 3.45 27.42
CA ALA A 171 -5.08 2.16 27.59
C ALA A 171 -5.29 1.44 26.24
N ALA A 172 -5.75 2.16 25.22
CA ALA A 172 -5.96 1.61 23.89
C ALA A 172 -4.64 1.13 23.25
N MET A 173 -3.58 1.91 23.37
CA MET A 173 -2.24 1.53 22.88
C MET A 173 -1.73 0.26 23.54
N LYS A 174 -1.85 0.16 24.87
CA LYS A 174 -1.48 -1.06 25.59
C LYS A 174 -2.25 -2.26 25.06
N THR A 175 -3.58 -2.16 25.01
CA THR A 175 -4.44 -3.23 24.49
C THR A 175 -4.08 -3.64 23.08
N PHE A 176 -3.82 -2.66 22.19
CA PHE A 176 -3.43 -2.92 20.81
C PHE A 176 -2.12 -3.71 20.71
N TYR A 177 -1.08 -3.31 21.47
CA TYR A 177 0.20 -4.02 21.44
C TYR A 177 0.11 -5.40 22.11
N ASP A 178 -0.70 -5.55 23.15
CA ASP A 178 -0.97 -6.84 23.78
C ASP A 178 -1.64 -7.80 22.77
N VAL A 179 -2.65 -7.33 22.04
CA VAL A 179 -3.30 -8.11 20.98
C VAL A 179 -2.30 -8.44 19.86
N ARG A 180 -1.58 -7.42 19.35
CA ARG A 180 -0.60 -7.61 18.27
C ARG A 180 0.54 -8.55 18.64
N GLY A 181 0.93 -8.58 19.91
CA GLY A 181 1.98 -9.44 20.46
C GLY A 181 1.60 -10.90 20.65
N LEU A 182 0.33 -11.27 20.47
CA LEU A 182 -0.12 -12.64 20.64
C LEU A 182 0.54 -13.58 19.62
N PRO A 183 1.07 -14.72 20.09
CA PRO A 183 1.61 -15.73 19.19
C PRO A 183 0.49 -16.43 18.42
N GLY A 184 0.76 -16.76 17.15
CA GLY A 184 -0.15 -17.55 16.33
C GLY A 184 -1.22 -16.75 15.59
N LEU A 185 -1.24 -15.43 15.68
CA LEU A 185 -2.10 -14.60 14.83
C LEU A 185 -1.70 -14.75 13.36
N LYS A 186 -2.67 -15.04 12.51
CA LYS A 186 -2.50 -15.09 11.05
C LYS A 186 -2.27 -13.69 10.48
N LYS A 187 -3.01 -12.73 11.00
CA LYS A 187 -2.90 -11.33 10.60
C LYS A 187 -2.81 -10.43 11.82
N LYS A 188 -1.60 -9.91 12.06
CA LYS A 188 -1.39 -8.92 13.12
C LYS A 188 -2.09 -7.61 12.76
N PRO A 189 -2.81 -6.95 13.70
CA PRO A 189 -3.44 -5.66 13.44
C PRO A 189 -2.39 -4.60 13.08
N SER A 190 -2.68 -3.78 12.08
CA SER A 190 -1.82 -2.72 11.57
C SER A 190 -2.16 -1.35 12.17
N THR A 191 -1.44 -0.32 11.74
CA THR A 191 -1.73 1.07 12.12
C THR A 191 -3.14 1.50 11.69
N SER A 192 -3.60 1.06 10.52
CA SER A 192 -4.94 1.38 10.02
C SER A 192 -6.02 0.82 10.92
N GLU A 193 -5.89 -0.47 11.32
CA GLU A 193 -6.84 -1.09 12.24
C GLU A 193 -6.84 -0.41 13.61
N LEU A 194 -5.69 0.07 14.11
CA LEU A 194 -5.64 0.86 15.35
C LEU A 194 -6.39 2.18 15.21
N ILE A 195 -6.15 2.92 14.14
CA ILE A 195 -6.81 4.21 13.87
C ILE A 195 -8.33 4.01 13.76
N ASP A 196 -8.78 3.00 13.03
CA ASP A 196 -10.21 2.71 12.87
C ASP A 196 -10.84 2.25 14.18
N TRP A 197 -10.13 1.45 14.96
CA TRP A 197 -10.62 1.04 16.28
C TRP A 197 -10.75 2.23 17.24
N LEU A 198 -9.77 3.14 17.26
CA LEU A 198 -9.83 4.38 18.06
C LEU A 198 -11.00 5.27 17.63
N LYS A 199 -11.26 5.41 16.33
CA LYS A 199 -12.44 6.14 15.83
C LYS A 199 -13.74 5.56 16.39
N LEU A 200 -13.86 4.23 16.39
CA LEU A 200 -15.04 3.54 16.90
C LEU A 200 -15.16 3.68 18.42
N LEU A 201 -14.05 3.55 19.17
CA LEU A 201 -14.08 3.74 20.64
C LEU A 201 -14.57 5.15 21.02
N VAL A 202 -14.14 6.16 20.25
CA VAL A 202 -14.58 7.55 20.48
C VAL A 202 -16.04 7.75 20.06
N ALA A 203 -16.45 7.22 18.91
CA ALA A 203 -17.80 7.36 18.38
C ALA A 203 -18.88 6.69 19.25
N GLU A 204 -18.54 5.52 19.81
CA GLU A 204 -19.42 4.76 20.71
C GLU A 204 -19.27 5.17 22.19
N GLU A 205 -18.51 6.21 22.48
CA GLU A 205 -18.27 6.72 23.84
C GLU A 205 -17.85 5.62 24.83
N ILE A 206 -17.03 4.67 24.38
CA ILE A 206 -16.59 3.52 25.18
C ILE A 206 -15.84 4.02 26.42
N PRO A 207 -16.27 3.65 27.63
CA PRO A 207 -15.63 4.13 28.85
C PRO A 207 -14.23 3.51 29.02
N LEU A 208 -13.34 4.27 29.67
CA LEU A 208 -11.96 3.86 29.90
C LEU A 208 -11.86 2.51 30.65
N GLU A 209 -12.79 2.28 31.59
CA GLU A 209 -12.88 1.07 32.40
C GLU A 209 -13.08 -0.19 31.57
N ALA A 210 -13.70 -0.08 30.41
CA ALA A 210 -13.89 -1.19 29.48
C ALA A 210 -12.58 -1.64 28.80
N LEU A 211 -11.57 -0.76 28.74
CA LEU A 211 -10.22 -1.08 28.26
C LEU A 211 -9.26 -1.44 29.38
N GLN A 212 -9.56 -1.02 30.61
CA GLN A 212 -8.79 -1.35 31.79
C GLN A 212 -9.30 -2.65 32.38
N SER A 213 -8.50 -3.71 32.23
CA SER A 213 -8.82 -4.97 32.88
C SER A 213 -8.65 -4.83 34.39
N ALA A 214 -9.73 -5.01 35.17
CA ALA A 214 -9.61 -5.21 36.59
C ALA A 214 -8.69 -6.42 36.85
N ASP A 215 -7.70 -6.28 37.71
CA ASP A 215 -6.78 -7.35 38.16
C ASP A 215 -5.82 -7.94 37.10
N ASN A 216 -5.29 -7.16 36.16
CA ASN A 216 -4.37 -7.68 35.12
C ASN A 216 -4.93 -8.86 34.29
N LYS A 217 -6.23 -9.05 34.23
CA LYS A 217 -6.87 -10.07 33.39
C LYS A 217 -6.93 -9.58 31.95
N VAL A 218 -6.42 -10.38 31.04
CA VAL A 218 -6.65 -10.15 29.61
C VAL A 218 -8.14 -10.32 29.36
N SER A 219 -8.84 -9.29 28.95
CA SER A 219 -10.25 -9.33 28.55
C SER A 219 -10.37 -9.08 27.06
N VAL A 220 -11.43 -9.56 26.45
CA VAL A 220 -11.72 -9.23 25.04
C VAL A 220 -12.01 -7.73 24.96
N PRO A 221 -11.23 -6.95 24.21
CA PRO A 221 -11.45 -5.52 24.11
C PRO A 221 -12.77 -5.24 23.39
N PRO A 222 -13.45 -4.15 23.74
CA PRO A 222 -14.64 -3.74 23.00
C PRO A 222 -14.30 -3.55 21.53
N LEU A 223 -15.22 -3.90 20.64
CA LEU A 223 -15.08 -3.75 19.19
C LEU A 223 -13.85 -4.47 18.61
N VAL A 224 -13.48 -5.64 19.18
CA VAL A 224 -12.31 -6.42 18.77
C VAL A 224 -12.26 -6.72 17.27
N GLY A 225 -13.42 -6.84 16.60
CA GLY A 225 -13.51 -7.01 15.15
C GLY A 225 -12.97 -5.83 14.33
N ALA A 226 -12.73 -4.67 14.95
CA ALA A 226 -12.00 -3.59 14.31
C ALA A 226 -10.49 -3.87 14.24
N LEU A 227 -9.93 -4.55 15.25
CA LEU A 227 -8.52 -4.93 15.33
C LEU A 227 -8.24 -6.25 14.60
N LEU A 228 -9.04 -7.29 14.85
CA LEU A 228 -8.83 -8.62 14.30
C LEU A 228 -9.81 -8.85 13.13
N LYS A 229 -9.25 -8.93 11.91
CA LYS A 229 -10.01 -9.08 10.65
C LYS A 229 -10.11 -10.52 10.17
N ASN A 230 -9.83 -11.49 11.06
CA ASN A 230 -9.88 -12.91 10.73
C ASN A 230 -10.58 -13.65 11.88
N GLU A 231 -11.60 -14.47 11.54
CA GLU A 231 -12.39 -15.23 12.52
C GLU A 231 -11.53 -16.16 13.38
N GLN A 232 -10.51 -16.78 12.78
CA GLN A 232 -9.60 -17.69 13.53
C GLN A 232 -8.75 -16.92 14.53
N ASP A 233 -8.35 -15.69 14.22
CA ASP A 233 -7.60 -14.82 15.12
C ASP A 233 -8.48 -14.36 16.29
N VAL A 234 -9.75 -14.03 16.04
CA VAL A 234 -10.72 -13.72 17.10
C VAL A 234 -10.93 -14.94 18.02
N SER A 235 -11.19 -16.10 17.45
CA SER A 235 -11.37 -17.34 18.22
C SER A 235 -10.13 -17.75 19.01
N LEU A 236 -8.92 -17.54 18.46
CA LEU A 236 -7.66 -17.76 19.16
C LEU A 236 -7.55 -16.84 20.37
N PHE A 237 -7.85 -15.56 20.17
CA PHE A 237 -7.80 -14.56 21.23
C PHE A 237 -8.78 -14.88 22.36
N GLU A 238 -10.03 -15.19 22.05
CA GLU A 238 -11.05 -15.58 23.03
C GLU A 238 -10.64 -16.83 23.84
N LYS A 239 -10.06 -17.85 23.18
CA LYS A 239 -9.54 -19.04 23.86
C LYS A 239 -8.39 -18.70 24.82
N LEU A 240 -7.46 -17.82 24.43
CA LEU A 240 -6.35 -17.41 25.29
C LEU A 240 -6.86 -16.63 26.51
N VAL A 241 -7.83 -15.75 26.32
CA VAL A 241 -8.51 -15.05 27.43
C VAL A 241 -9.14 -16.03 28.39
N PHE A 242 -9.89 -17.00 27.87
CA PHE A 242 -10.56 -18.03 28.68
C PHE A 242 -9.58 -18.92 29.45
N MET A 243 -8.48 -19.36 28.80
CA MET A 243 -7.44 -20.17 29.47
C MET A 243 -6.74 -19.40 30.60
N ASN A 244 -6.43 -18.13 30.41
CA ASN A 244 -5.85 -17.27 31.43
C ASN A 244 -6.78 -17.04 32.64
N GLN A 245 -8.11 -17.11 32.43
CA GLN A 245 -9.09 -17.05 33.51
C GLN A 245 -9.20 -18.34 34.31
N ARG A 246 -8.87 -19.52 33.72
CA ARG A 246 -8.98 -20.83 34.37
C ARG A 246 -7.72 -21.25 35.14
N ASN A 247 -6.57 -20.72 34.79
CA ASN A 247 -5.27 -21.10 35.41
C ASN A 247 -4.93 -20.28 36.67
N ARG A 248 -5.92 -19.65 37.28
CA ARG A 248 -5.88 -18.96 38.56
C ARG A 248 -7.08 -19.37 39.40
#